data_6e8fd85f56ec14d3694be7a28aab0a17
#
_entry.id   6e8fd85f56ec14d3694be7a28aab0a17
#
_cell.length_a   1.000
_cell.length_b   1.000
_cell.length_c   1.000
_cell.angle_alpha   90.00
_cell.angle_beta   90.00
_cell.angle_gamma   90.00
#
_symmetry.space_group_name_H-M   'P 1'
#
loop_
_entity.id
_entity.type
_entity.pdbx_description
1 polymer ?
#
loop_
_entity_poly.entity_id
_entity_poly.type
_entity_poly.pdbx_seq_one_letter_code
_entity_poly.pdbx_strand_id
1 'polypeptide(L)'
;MKIISIVNHKGGVGKSTISTNIAGYFANQSKKVLIGDFDIQQSSHNWLLHRPENVSPIELWNIQNGKLEKPSDDIDYIIIDSPAGIRAGSLEKLVKLSDKVIIPLKPGYFDIMSTESFLEEIIEMINSTEKEIDLCVIGNMVDSRTKATEQLSKYLDSLGVEIPTMIRQAQIYVHLAAHGLTIFDSKKNIFEHEVQQWKPLLEWIEKENIEEEPEQPTQSVPKQISTIIVEPQFNNLKYRSSFKNEN
;
A
#
# COMPACT_ATOMS: atom_id res chain seq x y z
N MET A 1 -7.39 11.22 -14.88
CA MET A 1 -7.63 10.92 -13.43
C MET A 1 -7.22 9.50 -13.16
N LYS A 2 -6.44 9.27 -12.09
CA LYS A 2 -5.97 7.93 -11.67
C LYS A 2 -6.42 7.66 -10.22
N ILE A 3 -7.04 6.51 -9.96
CA ILE A 3 -7.55 6.13 -8.64
C ILE A 3 -6.61 5.07 -8.03
N ILE A 4 -6.05 5.36 -6.87
CA ILE A 4 -5.06 4.54 -6.18
C ILE A 4 -5.61 4.15 -4.81
N SER A 5 -5.77 2.85 -4.57
CA SER A 5 -6.27 2.35 -3.29
C SER A 5 -5.19 1.68 -2.48
N ILE A 6 -5.07 2.07 -1.23
CA ILE A 6 -4.17 1.46 -0.27
C ILE A 6 -4.99 0.51 0.60
N VAL A 7 -4.80 -0.79 0.43
CA VAL A 7 -5.64 -1.82 1.04
C VAL A 7 -4.82 -2.82 1.85
N ASN A 8 -5.33 -3.18 3.00
CA ASN A 8 -4.93 -4.36 3.77
C ASN A 8 -5.97 -4.58 4.88
N HIS A 9 -6.37 -5.82 5.13
CA HIS A 9 -7.31 -6.15 6.21
C HIS A 9 -6.70 -5.97 7.61
N LYS A 10 -5.36 -5.94 7.72
CA LYS A 10 -4.66 -5.70 9.00
C LYS A 10 -4.67 -4.23 9.38
N GLY A 11 -4.90 -3.99 10.66
CA GLY A 11 -4.66 -2.69 11.29
C GLY A 11 -3.18 -2.43 11.52
N GLY A 12 -2.78 -1.15 11.53
CA GLY A 12 -1.42 -0.74 11.90
C GLY A 12 -0.32 -1.11 10.90
N VAL A 13 -0.65 -1.44 9.64
CA VAL A 13 0.34 -1.68 8.57
C VAL A 13 0.78 -0.40 7.87
N GLY A 14 0.19 0.76 8.22
CA GLY A 14 0.57 2.08 7.73
C GLY A 14 -0.21 2.55 6.50
N LYS A 15 -1.41 2.05 6.24
CA LYS A 15 -2.25 2.50 5.11
C LYS A 15 -2.37 4.01 5.05
N SER A 16 -2.84 4.66 6.11
CA SER A 16 -3.01 6.12 6.17
C SER A 16 -1.70 6.88 5.97
N THR A 17 -0.57 6.36 6.50
CA THR A 17 0.75 6.95 6.25
C THR A 17 1.12 6.88 4.78
N ILE A 18 0.87 5.76 4.11
CA ILE A 18 1.13 5.59 2.68
C ILE A 18 0.20 6.52 1.88
N SER A 19 -1.11 6.52 2.17
CA SER A 19 -2.10 7.34 1.48
C SER A 19 -1.77 8.83 1.55
N THR A 20 -1.49 9.34 2.75
CA THR A 20 -1.19 10.77 2.95
C THR A 20 0.12 11.19 2.28
N ASN A 21 1.18 10.36 2.32
CA ASN A 21 2.45 10.67 1.67
C ASN A 21 2.34 10.62 0.14
N ILE A 22 1.61 9.67 -0.46
CA ILE A 22 1.34 9.65 -1.89
C ILE A 22 0.56 10.91 -2.30
N ALA A 23 -0.49 11.26 -1.56
CA ALA A 23 -1.27 12.47 -1.82
C ALA A 23 -0.40 13.75 -1.74
N GLY A 24 0.44 13.85 -0.70
CA GLY A 24 1.37 14.96 -0.54
C GLY A 24 2.40 15.07 -1.67
N TYR A 25 2.92 13.94 -2.14
CA TYR A 25 3.84 13.92 -3.28
C TYR A 25 3.21 14.53 -4.52
N PHE A 26 2.05 14.03 -4.95
CA PHE A 26 1.40 14.51 -6.16
C PHE A 26 0.92 15.96 -6.03
N ALA A 27 0.43 16.37 -4.88
CA ALA A 27 0.08 17.76 -4.62
C ALA A 27 1.31 18.68 -4.78
N ASN A 28 2.49 18.26 -4.30
CA ASN A 28 3.73 19.01 -4.47
C ASN A 28 4.27 19.01 -5.93
N GLN A 29 3.76 18.11 -6.79
CA GLN A 29 3.96 18.13 -8.24
C GLN A 29 2.90 18.98 -8.98
N SER A 30 2.16 19.82 -8.25
CA SER A 30 1.08 20.67 -8.79
C SER A 30 -0.07 19.88 -9.42
N LYS A 31 -0.27 18.64 -8.98
CA LYS A 31 -1.43 17.82 -9.36
C LYS A 31 -2.62 18.11 -8.47
N LYS A 32 -3.82 18.04 -9.02
CA LYS A 32 -5.07 18.12 -8.25
C LYS A 32 -5.38 16.77 -7.64
N VAL A 33 -5.34 16.70 -6.32
CA VAL A 33 -5.41 15.44 -5.55
C VAL A 33 -6.59 15.45 -4.60
N LEU A 34 -7.39 14.38 -4.67
CA LEU A 34 -8.38 14.06 -3.65
C LEU A 34 -7.86 12.93 -2.77
N ILE A 35 -8.19 12.97 -1.47
CA ILE A 35 -8.03 11.86 -0.56
C ILE A 35 -9.39 11.38 -0.07
N GLY A 36 -9.69 10.09 -0.24
CA GLY A 36 -10.90 9.44 0.24
C GLY A 36 -10.58 8.58 1.46
N ASP A 37 -11.14 8.93 2.62
CA ASP A 37 -10.99 8.15 3.84
C ASP A 37 -12.23 7.29 4.06
N PHE A 38 -12.06 5.98 3.95
CA PHE A 38 -13.14 5.00 4.11
C PHE A 38 -13.10 4.30 5.48
N ASP A 39 -12.14 4.69 6.34
CA ASP A 39 -12.05 4.17 7.71
C ASP A 39 -12.97 4.95 8.65
N ILE A 40 -13.67 4.26 9.55
CA ILE A 40 -14.47 4.88 10.61
C ILE A 40 -13.60 5.74 11.53
N GLN A 41 -12.31 5.41 11.67
CA GLN A 41 -11.36 6.17 12.47
C GLN A 41 -10.97 7.51 11.81
N GLN A 42 -11.22 7.67 10.52
CA GLN A 42 -10.99 8.89 9.75
C GLN A 42 -9.55 9.45 9.92
N SER A 43 -8.55 8.58 9.87
CA SER A 43 -7.15 8.96 10.13
C SER A 43 -6.60 9.94 9.10
N SER A 44 -6.80 9.69 7.82
CA SER A 44 -6.36 10.58 6.75
C SER A 44 -7.24 11.83 6.61
N HIS A 45 -8.54 11.74 6.93
CA HIS A 45 -9.41 12.91 7.04
C HIS A 45 -8.93 13.84 8.18
N ASN A 46 -8.72 13.29 9.38
CA ASN A 46 -8.24 14.10 10.50
C ASN A 46 -6.85 14.70 10.22
N TRP A 47 -5.96 13.96 9.55
CA TRP A 47 -4.69 14.50 9.09
C TRP A 47 -4.89 15.70 8.13
N LEU A 48 -5.84 15.61 7.21
CA LEU A 48 -6.14 16.68 6.26
C LEU A 48 -6.63 17.96 6.95
N LEU A 49 -7.43 17.83 8.02
CA LEU A 49 -7.88 18.97 8.82
C LEU A 49 -6.73 19.73 9.50
N HIS A 50 -5.59 19.06 9.74
CA HIS A 50 -4.40 19.69 10.33
C HIS A 50 -3.41 20.19 9.26
N ARG A 51 -3.72 19.99 7.96
CA ARG A 51 -2.82 20.39 6.88
C ARG A 51 -2.70 21.90 6.79
N PRO A 52 -1.47 22.47 6.87
CA PRO A 52 -1.28 23.92 6.83
C PRO A 52 -1.62 24.51 5.46
N GLU A 53 -2.16 25.74 5.44
CA GLU A 53 -2.52 26.45 4.20
C GLU A 53 -1.31 26.83 3.32
N ASN A 54 -0.10 26.84 3.90
CA ASN A 54 1.12 27.21 3.19
C ASN A 54 1.81 26.05 2.47
N VAL A 55 1.21 24.88 2.44
CA VAL A 55 1.66 23.71 1.66
C VAL A 55 0.65 23.42 0.54
N SER A 56 1.06 22.57 -0.42
CA SER A 56 0.23 22.23 -1.57
C SER A 56 -1.12 21.65 -1.14
N PRO A 57 -2.26 22.16 -1.65
CA PRO A 57 -3.60 21.75 -1.22
C PRO A 57 -3.90 20.31 -1.63
N ILE A 58 -4.66 19.65 -0.79
CA ILE A 58 -5.28 18.35 -1.02
C ILE A 58 -6.72 18.47 -0.57
N GLU A 59 -7.67 17.96 -1.33
CA GLU A 59 -9.09 18.04 -1.00
C GLU A 59 -9.62 16.70 -0.52
N LEU A 60 -10.67 16.72 0.30
CA LEU A 60 -11.35 15.52 0.74
C LEU A 60 -12.31 15.03 -0.35
N TRP A 61 -12.23 13.75 -0.69
CA TRP A 61 -13.26 13.11 -1.52
C TRP A 61 -14.44 12.68 -0.65
N ASN A 62 -15.53 13.43 -0.74
CA ASN A 62 -16.69 13.24 0.12
C ASN A 62 -17.57 12.06 -0.31
N ILE A 63 -18.15 11.41 0.71
CA ILE A 63 -19.23 10.44 0.53
C ILE A 63 -20.52 11.18 0.90
N GLN A 64 -21.37 11.48 -0.10
CA GLN A 64 -22.68 12.08 0.12
C GLN A 64 -23.77 10.99 0.06
N ASN A 65 -24.60 10.91 1.13
CA ASN A 65 -25.73 9.95 1.22
C ASN A 65 -25.32 8.48 0.91
N GLY A 66 -24.13 8.06 1.35
CA GLY A 66 -23.59 6.70 1.11
C GLY A 66 -23.14 6.45 -0.34
N LYS A 67 -23.07 7.49 -1.17
CA LYS A 67 -22.54 7.44 -2.53
C LYS A 67 -21.32 8.33 -2.63
N LEU A 68 -20.33 7.85 -3.38
CA LEU A 68 -19.17 8.67 -3.77
C LEU A 68 -19.63 9.83 -4.62
N GLU A 69 -19.21 11.03 -4.26
CA GLU A 69 -19.41 12.21 -5.09
C GLU A 69 -18.63 12.05 -6.39
N LYS A 70 -19.25 12.39 -7.53
CA LYS A 70 -18.52 12.38 -8.79
C LYS A 70 -17.43 13.44 -8.74
N PRO A 71 -16.14 13.10 -8.88
CA PRO A 71 -15.08 14.10 -8.89
C PRO A 71 -15.18 14.96 -10.14
N SER A 72 -14.65 16.19 -10.05
CA SER A 72 -14.56 17.06 -11.20
C SER A 72 -13.57 16.51 -12.24
N ASP A 73 -13.77 16.86 -13.52
CA ASP A 73 -12.98 16.30 -14.62
C ASP A 73 -11.50 16.76 -14.62
N ASP A 74 -11.17 17.75 -13.79
CA ASP A 74 -9.82 18.31 -13.65
C ASP A 74 -8.99 17.68 -12.52
N ILE A 75 -9.52 16.66 -11.83
CA ILE A 75 -8.77 15.89 -10.82
C ILE A 75 -7.76 14.96 -11.50
N ASP A 76 -6.51 15.01 -11.06
CA ASP A 76 -5.45 14.13 -11.56
C ASP A 76 -5.43 12.79 -10.82
N TYR A 77 -5.51 12.83 -9.47
CA TYR A 77 -5.39 11.64 -8.62
C TYR A 77 -6.43 11.60 -7.52
N ILE A 78 -6.91 10.39 -7.24
CA ILE A 78 -7.72 10.08 -6.07
C ILE A 78 -6.99 9.00 -5.28
N ILE A 79 -6.64 9.29 -4.03
CA ILE A 79 -5.96 8.35 -3.14
C ILE A 79 -6.97 7.85 -2.11
N ILE A 80 -7.17 6.54 -2.04
CA ILE A 80 -8.14 5.93 -1.12
C ILE A 80 -7.42 5.24 0.03
N ASP A 81 -7.69 5.72 1.24
CA ASP A 81 -7.28 5.09 2.49
C ASP A 81 -8.38 4.13 2.95
N SER A 82 -8.12 2.83 2.90
CA SER A 82 -9.12 1.82 3.25
C SER A 82 -9.13 1.49 4.74
N PRO A 83 -10.29 1.10 5.31
CA PRO A 83 -10.36 0.65 6.69
C PRO A 83 -9.58 -0.65 6.93
N ALA A 84 -9.17 -0.84 8.19
CA ALA A 84 -8.80 -2.17 8.64
C ALA A 84 -10.05 -3.06 8.71
N GLY A 85 -9.92 -4.34 8.32
CA GLY A 85 -11.04 -5.27 8.36
C GLY A 85 -12.17 -4.92 7.38
N ILE A 86 -11.84 -4.34 6.23
CA ILE A 86 -12.79 -4.07 5.16
C ILE A 86 -13.54 -5.35 4.77
N ARG A 87 -14.86 -5.26 4.63
CA ARG A 87 -15.70 -6.41 4.24
C ARG A 87 -15.53 -6.72 2.76
N ALA A 88 -15.56 -7.99 2.39
CA ALA A 88 -15.35 -8.48 1.02
C ALA A 88 -16.14 -7.69 -0.04
N GLY A 89 -17.45 -7.47 0.13
CA GLY A 89 -18.23 -6.72 -0.84
C GLY A 89 -17.89 -5.22 -0.95
N SER A 90 -17.32 -4.61 0.09
CA SER A 90 -16.82 -3.23 0.03
C SER A 90 -15.41 -3.20 -0.57
N LEU A 91 -14.60 -4.20 -0.27
CA LEU A 91 -13.26 -4.38 -0.84
C LEU A 91 -13.36 -4.58 -2.36
N GLU A 92 -14.25 -5.44 -2.83
CA GLU A 92 -14.47 -5.68 -4.24
C GLU A 92 -14.85 -4.40 -5.01
N LYS A 93 -15.77 -3.60 -4.45
CA LYS A 93 -16.15 -2.31 -5.05
C LYS A 93 -14.97 -1.35 -5.14
N LEU A 94 -14.14 -1.32 -4.09
CA LEU A 94 -12.97 -0.46 -4.02
C LEU A 94 -11.91 -0.90 -5.03
N VAL A 95 -11.63 -2.20 -5.11
CA VAL A 95 -10.68 -2.76 -6.09
C VAL A 95 -11.15 -2.45 -7.52
N LYS A 96 -12.42 -2.72 -7.85
CA LYS A 96 -12.98 -2.44 -9.20
C LYS A 96 -12.98 -0.97 -9.57
N LEU A 97 -13.03 -0.07 -8.60
CA LEU A 97 -12.94 1.38 -8.83
C LEU A 97 -11.51 1.82 -9.15
N SER A 98 -10.51 1.11 -8.61
CA SER A 98 -9.10 1.50 -8.65
C SER A 98 -8.46 1.27 -10.01
N ASP A 99 -7.47 2.09 -10.35
CA ASP A 99 -6.53 1.84 -11.44
C ASP A 99 -5.27 1.14 -10.90
N LYS A 100 -4.92 1.46 -9.65
CA LYS A 100 -3.78 0.83 -8.95
C LYS A 100 -4.16 0.46 -7.52
N VAL A 101 -3.71 -0.72 -7.09
CA VAL A 101 -3.91 -1.25 -5.73
C VAL A 101 -2.54 -1.47 -5.07
N ILE A 102 -2.36 -0.91 -3.89
CA ILE A 102 -1.12 -1.00 -3.11
C ILE A 102 -1.42 -1.73 -1.80
N ILE A 103 -0.68 -2.81 -1.53
CA ILE A 103 -0.80 -3.58 -0.29
C ILE A 103 0.45 -3.36 0.56
N PRO A 104 0.41 -2.51 1.61
CA PRO A 104 1.52 -2.38 2.54
C PRO A 104 1.57 -3.57 3.49
N LEU A 105 2.76 -4.15 3.66
CA LEU A 105 3.03 -5.30 4.52
C LEU A 105 4.20 -4.98 5.46
N LYS A 106 4.00 -5.19 6.76
CA LYS A 106 5.06 -4.97 7.75
C LYS A 106 5.78 -6.27 8.11
N PRO A 107 7.05 -6.21 8.57
CA PRO A 107 7.78 -7.37 9.03
C PRO A 107 7.10 -8.01 10.25
N GLY A 108 6.59 -9.22 10.10
CA GLY A 108 5.97 -9.99 11.17
C GLY A 108 5.39 -11.28 10.64
N TYR A 109 5.65 -12.38 11.32
CA TYR A 109 5.18 -13.70 10.90
C TYR A 109 3.65 -13.73 10.65
N PHE A 110 2.87 -13.23 11.62
CA PHE A 110 1.42 -13.20 11.48
C PHE A 110 0.89 -12.20 10.45
N ASP A 111 1.66 -11.16 10.17
CA ASP A 111 1.31 -10.20 9.11
C ASP A 111 1.53 -10.83 7.73
N ILE A 112 2.66 -11.53 7.56
CA ILE A 112 2.99 -12.28 6.32
C ILE A 112 1.92 -13.34 6.05
N MET A 113 1.66 -14.24 7.00
CA MET A 113 0.72 -15.35 6.83
C MET A 113 -0.70 -14.89 6.50
N SER A 114 -1.14 -13.78 7.10
CA SER A 114 -2.48 -13.26 6.84
C SER A 114 -2.59 -12.47 5.54
N THR A 115 -1.47 -12.00 4.99
CA THR A 115 -1.46 -11.27 3.73
C THR A 115 -1.55 -12.20 2.53
N GLU A 116 -1.11 -13.45 2.65
CA GLU A 116 -1.16 -14.42 1.57
C GLU A 116 -2.61 -14.65 1.08
N SER A 117 -3.52 -15.07 1.96
CA SER A 117 -4.93 -15.25 1.60
C SER A 117 -5.62 -13.95 1.17
N PHE A 118 -5.22 -12.81 1.75
CA PHE A 118 -5.74 -11.51 1.33
C PHE A 118 -5.27 -11.12 -0.08
N LEU A 119 -4.02 -11.43 -0.42
CA LEU A 119 -3.47 -11.18 -1.75
C LEU A 119 -4.18 -12.05 -2.80
N GLU A 120 -4.42 -13.33 -2.50
CA GLU A 120 -5.21 -14.21 -3.36
C GLU A 120 -6.61 -13.65 -3.61
N GLU A 121 -7.30 -13.19 -2.56
CA GLU A 121 -8.63 -12.57 -2.68
C GLU A 121 -8.59 -11.32 -3.59
N ILE A 122 -7.59 -10.45 -3.45
CA ILE A 122 -7.41 -9.28 -4.31
C ILE A 122 -7.15 -9.68 -5.77
N ILE A 123 -6.30 -10.67 -6.01
CA ILE A 123 -5.99 -11.17 -7.37
C ILE A 123 -7.26 -11.75 -8.02
N GLU A 124 -8.06 -12.51 -7.29
CA GLU A 124 -9.34 -13.02 -7.78
C GLU A 124 -10.31 -11.90 -8.15
N MET A 125 -10.40 -10.86 -7.32
CA MET A 125 -11.22 -9.68 -7.60
C MET A 125 -10.76 -8.94 -8.86
N ILE A 126 -9.45 -8.73 -9.03
CA ILE A 126 -8.87 -8.12 -10.22
C ILE A 126 -9.18 -8.96 -11.47
N ASN A 127 -8.97 -10.27 -11.41
CA ASN A 127 -9.23 -11.17 -12.51
C ASN A 127 -10.73 -11.28 -12.89
N SER A 128 -11.63 -10.89 -11.96
CA SER A 128 -13.08 -10.88 -12.19
C SER A 128 -13.59 -9.63 -12.92
N THR A 129 -12.73 -8.66 -13.19
CA THR A 129 -13.06 -7.42 -13.91
C THR A 129 -12.39 -7.38 -15.28
N GLU A 130 -13.00 -6.67 -16.23
CA GLU A 130 -12.41 -6.39 -17.55
C GLU A 130 -11.43 -5.19 -17.49
N LYS A 131 -11.46 -4.43 -16.39
CA LYS A 131 -10.57 -3.28 -16.19
C LYS A 131 -9.17 -3.77 -15.85
N GLU A 132 -8.18 -3.21 -16.50
CA GLU A 132 -6.78 -3.39 -16.09
C GLU A 132 -6.54 -2.66 -14.76
N ILE A 133 -6.08 -3.41 -13.78
CA ILE A 133 -5.78 -2.90 -12.43
C ILE A 133 -4.38 -3.38 -12.06
N ASP A 134 -3.48 -2.43 -11.89
CA ASP A 134 -2.14 -2.75 -11.42
C ASP A 134 -2.13 -3.03 -9.92
N LEU A 135 -1.39 -4.06 -9.53
CA LEU A 135 -1.22 -4.48 -8.15
C LEU A 135 0.24 -4.50 -7.76
N CYS A 136 0.56 -3.89 -6.63
CA CYS A 136 1.87 -4.06 -6.01
C CYS A 136 1.76 -4.33 -4.50
N VAL A 137 2.77 -4.99 -3.96
CA VAL A 137 2.98 -5.14 -2.53
C VAL A 137 4.22 -4.34 -2.13
N ILE A 138 4.16 -3.62 -1.03
CA ILE A 138 5.31 -2.88 -0.50
C ILE A 138 5.66 -3.33 0.91
N GLY A 139 6.95 -3.50 1.20
CA GLY A 139 7.40 -3.62 2.57
C GLY A 139 7.26 -2.27 3.28
N ASN A 140 6.63 -2.26 4.46
CA ASN A 140 6.48 -1.04 5.24
C ASN A 140 6.93 -1.24 6.69
N MET A 141 7.38 -0.18 7.35
CA MET A 141 7.91 -0.22 8.72
C MET A 141 9.06 -1.22 8.87
N VAL A 142 9.92 -1.34 7.86
CA VAL A 142 11.05 -2.26 7.89
C VAL A 142 12.22 -1.70 8.71
N ASP A 143 12.95 -2.59 9.38
CA ASP A 143 14.26 -2.31 9.96
C ASP A 143 15.24 -3.32 9.38
N SER A 144 16.14 -2.86 8.50
CA SER A 144 17.12 -3.69 7.77
C SER A 144 18.04 -4.53 8.66
N ARG A 145 18.12 -4.18 9.97
CA ARG A 145 18.94 -4.90 10.95
C ARG A 145 18.25 -6.12 11.53
N THR A 146 16.97 -6.35 11.21
CA THR A 146 16.16 -7.40 11.84
C THR A 146 16.00 -8.62 10.93
N LYS A 147 15.98 -9.81 11.56
CA LYS A 147 15.63 -11.06 10.87
C LYS A 147 14.21 -11.05 10.31
N ALA A 148 13.29 -10.31 10.94
CA ALA A 148 11.93 -10.19 10.47
C ALA A 148 11.87 -9.49 9.10
N THR A 149 12.69 -8.45 8.88
CA THR A 149 12.80 -7.79 7.58
C THR A 149 13.44 -8.71 6.53
N GLU A 150 14.46 -9.49 6.88
CA GLU A 150 15.04 -10.49 5.97
C GLU A 150 14.00 -11.55 5.55
N GLN A 151 13.19 -12.03 6.49
CA GLN A 151 12.11 -12.98 6.20
C GLN A 151 11.03 -12.35 5.31
N LEU A 152 10.66 -11.09 5.57
CA LEU A 152 9.74 -10.36 4.72
C LEU A 152 10.26 -10.22 3.30
N SER A 153 11.54 -9.85 3.12
CA SER A 153 12.15 -9.74 1.79
C SER A 153 12.04 -11.05 1.01
N LYS A 154 12.45 -12.17 1.64
CA LYS A 154 12.35 -13.49 1.01
C LYS A 154 10.93 -13.88 0.63
N TYR A 155 9.96 -13.52 1.48
CA TYR A 155 8.54 -13.76 1.19
C TYR A 155 8.08 -12.93 0.01
N LEU A 156 8.38 -11.62 0.01
CA LEU A 156 8.04 -10.72 -1.08
C LEU A 156 8.62 -11.21 -2.42
N ASP A 157 9.87 -11.63 -2.44
CA ASP A 157 10.53 -12.19 -3.64
C ASP A 157 9.83 -13.44 -4.20
N SER A 158 9.04 -14.13 -3.36
CA SER A 158 8.30 -15.35 -3.76
C SER A 158 6.88 -15.09 -4.27
N LEU A 159 6.33 -13.86 -4.11
CA LEU A 159 4.92 -13.59 -4.40
C LEU A 159 4.57 -13.51 -5.89
N GLY A 160 5.54 -13.29 -6.77
CA GLY A 160 5.28 -13.11 -8.20
C GLY A 160 4.45 -11.89 -8.56
N VAL A 161 4.39 -10.88 -7.67
CA VAL A 161 3.77 -9.56 -7.89
C VAL A 161 4.84 -8.48 -7.83
N GLU A 162 4.54 -7.29 -8.36
CA GLU A 162 5.48 -6.16 -8.29
C GLU A 162 5.73 -5.69 -6.85
N ILE A 163 7.00 -5.49 -6.50
CA ILE A 163 7.45 -5.01 -5.20
C ILE A 163 8.36 -3.81 -5.41
N PRO A 164 7.77 -2.62 -5.61
CA PRO A 164 8.56 -1.44 -5.95
C PRO A 164 9.54 -1.04 -4.85
N THR A 165 9.17 -1.18 -3.58
CA THR A 165 9.96 -0.63 -2.48
C THR A 165 9.73 -1.32 -1.13
N MET A 166 10.68 -1.06 -0.23
CA MET A 166 10.58 -1.32 1.21
C MET A 166 10.85 -0.02 1.97
N ILE A 167 9.83 0.49 2.66
CA ILE A 167 9.87 1.76 3.41
C ILE A 167 10.25 1.47 4.85
N ARG A 168 11.29 2.12 5.36
CA ARG A 168 11.76 1.92 6.73
C ARG A 168 10.81 2.50 7.77
N GLN A 169 10.83 1.91 8.97
CA GLN A 169 10.22 2.53 10.13
C GLN A 169 11.02 3.77 10.55
N ALA A 170 10.36 4.93 10.58
CA ALA A 170 10.99 6.17 11.02
C ALA A 170 9.99 7.06 11.79
N GLN A 171 10.45 7.63 12.89
CA GLN A 171 9.63 8.52 13.74
C GLN A 171 9.20 9.79 13.02
N ILE A 172 9.91 10.16 11.96
CA ILE A 172 9.58 11.35 11.18
C ILE A 172 8.18 11.30 10.57
N TYR A 173 7.71 10.11 10.13
CA TYR A 173 6.35 9.96 9.60
C TYR A 173 5.30 10.30 10.66
N VAL A 174 5.50 9.85 11.91
CA VAL A 174 4.60 10.14 13.03
C VAL A 174 4.61 11.63 13.35
N HIS A 175 5.80 12.23 13.40
CA HIS A 175 5.96 13.65 13.71
C HIS A 175 5.30 14.54 12.65
N LEU A 176 5.54 14.28 11.37
CA LEU A 176 4.95 15.04 10.27
C LEU A 176 3.43 14.85 10.20
N ALA A 177 2.94 13.62 10.36
CA ALA A 177 1.52 13.33 10.34
C ALA A 177 0.74 14.11 11.41
N ALA A 178 1.30 14.28 12.61
CA ALA A 178 0.69 15.06 13.69
C ALA A 178 0.47 16.55 13.32
N HIS A 179 1.14 17.04 12.27
CA HIS A 179 1.05 18.43 11.81
C HIS A 179 0.40 18.54 10.41
N GLY A 180 -0.26 17.50 9.92
CA GLY A 180 -0.85 17.49 8.57
C GLY A 180 0.17 17.54 7.44
N LEU A 181 1.42 17.16 7.72
CA LEU A 181 2.55 17.22 6.79
C LEU A 181 2.98 15.81 6.32
N THR A 182 3.71 15.80 5.21
CA THR A 182 4.38 14.63 4.63
C THR A 182 5.89 14.89 4.49
N ILE A 183 6.65 13.85 4.19
CA ILE A 183 8.10 14.00 3.89
C ILE A 183 8.36 14.86 2.66
N PHE A 184 7.36 15.03 1.80
CA PHE A 184 7.45 15.80 0.55
C PHE A 184 7.13 17.29 0.72
N ASP A 185 6.57 17.71 1.85
CA ASP A 185 6.24 19.11 2.12
C ASP A 185 7.45 19.95 2.53
N SER A 186 8.61 19.32 2.78
CA SER A 186 9.84 20.04 3.13
C SER A 186 10.60 20.45 1.88
N LYS A 187 10.83 21.76 1.73
CA LYS A 187 11.72 22.32 0.67
C LYS A 187 13.22 22.06 0.90
N LYS A 188 13.59 21.59 2.09
CA LYS A 188 14.98 21.25 2.43
C LYS A 188 15.14 19.75 2.25
N ASN A 189 16.26 19.30 1.70
CA ASN A 189 16.59 17.87 1.51
C ASN A 189 16.88 17.14 2.83
N ILE A 190 16.20 17.54 3.92
CA ILE A 190 16.41 16.95 5.25
C ILE A 190 15.84 15.53 5.36
N PHE A 191 14.93 15.15 4.45
CA PHE A 191 14.32 13.81 4.39
C PHE A 191 14.75 13.04 3.14
N GLU A 192 15.87 13.39 2.54
CA GLU A 192 16.29 12.80 1.26
C GLU A 192 16.40 11.27 1.35
N HIS A 193 16.89 10.75 2.47
CA HIS A 193 16.99 9.31 2.66
C HIS A 193 15.62 8.63 2.64
N GLU A 194 14.62 9.24 3.25
CA GLU A 194 13.25 8.74 3.22
C GLU A 194 12.66 8.88 1.82
N VAL A 195 12.79 10.04 1.20
CA VAL A 195 12.29 10.33 -0.15
C VAL A 195 12.83 9.33 -1.17
N GLN A 196 14.11 8.97 -1.11
CA GLN A 196 14.71 7.98 -2.01
C GLN A 196 14.04 6.60 -1.91
N GLN A 197 13.55 6.21 -0.73
CA GLN A 197 12.85 4.93 -0.59
C GLN A 197 11.45 4.94 -1.23
N TRP A 198 10.84 6.11 -1.37
CA TRP A 198 9.53 6.25 -2.01
C TRP A 198 9.61 6.30 -3.53
N LYS A 199 10.74 6.73 -4.07
CA LYS A 199 10.91 6.97 -5.50
C LYS A 199 10.46 5.80 -6.39
N PRO A 200 10.86 4.52 -6.14
CA PRO A 200 10.42 3.43 -6.98
C PRO A 200 8.90 3.19 -6.94
N LEU A 201 8.24 3.42 -5.78
CA LEU A 201 6.78 3.33 -5.68
C LEU A 201 6.10 4.45 -6.47
N LEU A 202 6.62 5.67 -6.39
CA LEU A 202 6.05 6.82 -7.09
C LEU A 202 6.21 6.67 -8.60
N GLU A 203 7.36 6.19 -9.08
CA GLU A 203 7.59 5.84 -10.48
C GLU A 203 6.63 4.74 -10.95
N TRP A 204 6.38 3.72 -10.12
CA TRP A 204 5.40 2.68 -10.42
C TRP A 204 3.98 3.25 -10.53
N ILE A 205 3.60 4.21 -9.67
CA ILE A 205 2.29 4.87 -9.74
C ILE A 205 2.16 5.72 -11.02
N GLU A 206 3.22 6.44 -11.39
CA GLU A 206 3.23 7.32 -12.57
C GLU A 206 3.25 6.54 -13.89
N LYS A 207 3.79 5.31 -13.89
CA LYS A 207 3.83 4.46 -15.08
C LYS A 207 2.41 4.31 -15.65
N GLU A 208 2.25 4.70 -16.91
CA GLU A 208 1.03 4.45 -17.66
C GLU A 208 1.08 3.01 -18.20
N ASN A 209 -0.07 2.34 -18.23
CA ASN A 209 -0.19 1.11 -18.98
C ASN A 209 -0.09 1.50 -20.47
N ILE A 210 1.10 1.37 -21.01
CA ILE A 210 1.27 1.47 -22.46
C ILE A 210 0.60 0.20 -22.99
N GLU A 211 -0.51 0.36 -23.72
CA GLU A 211 -1.00 -0.70 -24.58
C GLU A 211 0.17 -1.06 -25.52
N GLU A 212 0.92 -2.10 -25.19
CA GLU A 212 1.82 -2.70 -26.15
C GLU A 212 0.91 -3.23 -27.27
N GLU A 213 1.01 -2.64 -28.47
CA GLU A 213 0.43 -3.23 -29.65
C GLU A 213 0.81 -4.73 -29.65
N PRO A 214 -0.14 -5.65 -29.91
CA PRO A 214 0.12 -7.07 -29.75
C PRO A 214 1.26 -7.49 -30.66
N GLU A 215 2.45 -7.62 -30.10
CA GLU A 215 3.49 -8.42 -30.73
C GLU A 215 2.92 -9.83 -30.95
N GLN A 216 3.07 -10.33 -32.16
CA GLN A 216 2.56 -11.63 -32.58
C GLN A 216 2.93 -12.73 -31.59
N PRO A 217 2.08 -13.74 -31.35
CA PRO A 217 2.15 -14.62 -30.21
C PRO A 217 3.42 -15.48 -30.20
N THR A 218 4.39 -15.09 -29.42
CA THR A 218 5.41 -16.01 -28.91
C THR A 218 4.82 -16.71 -27.69
N GLN A 219 4.55 -17.96 -27.88
CA GLN A 219 4.18 -19.05 -26.97
C GLN A 219 3.74 -18.66 -25.54
N SER A 220 2.46 -18.91 -25.30
CA SER A 220 1.74 -18.89 -24.05
C SER A 220 2.60 -19.29 -22.82
N VAL A 221 2.79 -18.34 -21.91
CA VAL A 221 3.14 -18.66 -20.52
C VAL A 221 1.92 -19.37 -19.90
N PRO A 222 2.08 -20.54 -19.27
CA PRO A 222 0.96 -21.29 -18.74
C PRO A 222 0.32 -20.50 -17.59
N LYS A 223 -0.99 -20.24 -17.70
CA LYS A 223 -1.85 -19.87 -16.57
C LYS A 223 -1.99 -21.06 -15.60
N GLN A 224 -0.93 -21.39 -14.93
CA GLN A 224 -0.98 -22.29 -13.78
C GLN A 224 -0.05 -21.71 -12.73
N ILE A 225 -0.64 -20.97 -11.78
CA ILE A 225 -0.07 -20.89 -10.46
C ILE A 225 -0.20 -22.31 -9.90
N SER A 226 0.79 -23.14 -10.20
CA SER A 226 0.94 -24.42 -9.50
C SER A 226 1.11 -24.02 -8.04
N THR A 227 0.24 -24.56 -7.20
CA THR A 227 0.32 -24.55 -5.75
C THR A 227 1.75 -24.91 -5.35
N ILE A 228 2.60 -23.91 -5.20
CA ILE A 228 3.90 -24.10 -4.56
C ILE A 228 3.55 -24.15 -3.08
N ILE A 229 3.32 -25.36 -2.60
CA ILE A 229 3.35 -25.64 -1.17
C ILE A 229 4.80 -25.42 -0.76
N VAL A 230 5.10 -24.19 -0.36
CA VAL A 230 6.35 -23.90 0.34
C VAL A 230 6.15 -24.44 1.76
N GLU A 231 6.54 -25.69 1.98
CA GLU A 231 6.70 -26.17 3.36
C GLU A 231 7.62 -25.19 4.08
N PRO A 232 7.17 -24.58 5.18
CA PRO A 232 8.02 -23.67 5.93
C PRO A 232 9.18 -24.48 6.50
N GLN A 233 10.38 -24.27 5.97
CA GLN A 233 11.60 -24.85 6.55
C GLN A 233 11.91 -24.20 7.89
N PHE A 234 11.09 -24.47 8.90
CA PHE A 234 11.36 -24.15 10.31
C PHE A 234 11.97 -25.34 11.06
N ASN A 235 12.72 -26.23 10.39
CA ASN A 235 13.55 -27.22 11.05
C ASN A 235 14.82 -26.54 11.53
N ASN A 236 14.82 -26.07 12.78
CA ASN A 236 15.90 -25.98 13.74
C ASN A 236 15.77 -24.83 14.76
N LEU A 237 14.60 -24.72 15.40
CA LEU A 237 14.56 -24.07 16.70
C LEU A 237 14.43 -25.15 17.77
N LYS A 238 15.56 -25.63 18.27
CA LYS A 238 15.61 -26.43 19.50
C LYS A 238 15.23 -25.49 20.66
N TYR A 239 13.96 -25.50 21.03
CA TYR A 239 13.56 -25.03 22.36
C TYR A 239 14.18 -25.95 23.40
N ARG A 240 15.23 -25.51 24.10
CA ARG A 240 15.64 -26.10 25.34
C ARG A 240 14.58 -25.76 26.40
N SER A 241 13.72 -26.72 26.70
CA SER A 241 12.90 -26.70 27.89
C SER A 241 13.80 -26.89 29.11
N SER A 242 14.10 -25.84 29.82
CA SER A 242 14.68 -25.88 31.16
C SER A 242 13.61 -25.43 32.19
N PHE A 243 12.60 -26.25 32.35
CA PHE A 243 11.86 -26.25 33.62
C PHE A 243 12.51 -27.31 34.50
N LYS A 244 13.39 -26.92 35.42
CA LYS A 244 13.74 -27.70 36.60
C LYS A 244 12.57 -27.62 37.56
N ASN A 245 11.97 -28.75 37.83
CA ASN A 245 11.17 -28.95 39.04
C ASN A 245 12.11 -28.86 40.21
N GLU A 246 11.86 -27.92 41.14
CA GLU A 246 12.32 -28.00 42.52
C GLU A 246 11.09 -28.21 43.40
N ASN A 247 11.21 -29.24 44.21
CA ASN A 247 10.30 -29.69 45.28
C ASN A 247 9.99 -28.61 46.30
#